data_ad39d05bf55d064db2d3988b564ce8cf
#
_entry.id   ad39d05bf55d064db2d3988b564ce8cf
#
_cell.length_a   1.000
_cell.length_b   1.000
_cell.length_c   1.000
_cell.angle_alpha   90.00
_cell.angle_beta   90.00
_cell.angle_gamma   90.00
#
_symmetry.space_group_name_H-M   'P 1'
#
loop_
_entity.id
_entity.type
_entity.pdbx_description
1 polymer ?
#
loop_
_entity_poly.entity_id
_entity_poly.type
_entity_poly.pdbx_seq_one_letter_code
_entity_poly.pdbx_strand_id
1 'polypeptide(L)'
;MRSRRPGRVGVAVAVATATALSAAIATAIALGAADGAVRAGATPQSYPSCGSYWNRNTPVSAQRRVNACIVKAARDGRKARAVAVYTTIEGDPIANYVYVRGSRDILVVVDSTRDRFGAGRWTRYRCTSLGKSRGFLGWAGCRELGNGKPAWLVPYPLPR
;
A
#
# COMPACT_ATOMS: atom_id res chain seq x y z
N MET A 1 11.78 8.04 -57.64
CA MET A 1 12.28 6.65 -57.78
C MET A 1 13.79 6.68 -57.76
N ARG A 2 14.44 6.26 -56.69
CA ARG A 2 15.88 5.83 -56.66
C ARG A 2 16.07 4.93 -55.47
N SER A 3 16.21 3.64 -55.78
CA SER A 3 16.56 2.53 -54.91
C SER A 3 18.03 2.67 -54.47
N ARG A 4 18.31 2.59 -53.14
CA ARG A 4 19.67 2.37 -52.64
C ARG A 4 19.72 1.02 -51.94
N ARG A 5 20.63 0.16 -52.43
CA ARG A 5 20.96 -1.18 -51.93
C ARG A 5 21.78 -1.07 -50.64
N PRO A 6 21.65 -2.00 -49.69
CA PRO A 6 22.46 -2.09 -48.48
C PRO A 6 23.82 -2.79 -48.79
N GLY A 7 24.89 -2.20 -48.24
CA GLY A 7 26.23 -2.76 -48.25
C GLY A 7 26.39 -3.87 -47.22
N ARG A 8 26.98 -4.98 -47.64
CA ARG A 8 27.43 -6.08 -46.77
C ARG A 8 28.74 -5.66 -46.07
N VAL A 9 28.78 -5.73 -44.77
CA VAL A 9 29.98 -5.62 -43.96
C VAL A 9 30.35 -7.04 -43.51
N GLY A 10 31.53 -7.49 -43.91
CA GLY A 10 32.07 -8.79 -43.55
C GLY A 10 32.65 -8.74 -42.13
N VAL A 11 32.32 -9.74 -41.33
CA VAL A 11 32.84 -9.94 -39.97
C VAL A 11 34.00 -10.95 -40.08
N ALA A 12 35.22 -10.51 -39.74
CA ALA A 12 36.39 -11.39 -39.62
C ALA A 12 36.32 -12.04 -38.21
N VAL A 13 36.35 -13.36 -38.20
CA VAL A 13 36.42 -14.19 -36.99
C VAL A 13 37.91 -14.41 -36.67
N ALA A 14 38.38 -13.86 -35.58
CA ALA A 14 39.67 -14.18 -35.01
C ALA A 14 39.50 -15.27 -33.93
N VAL A 15 40.04 -16.45 -34.22
CA VAL A 15 40.11 -17.54 -33.23
C VAL A 15 41.38 -17.36 -32.44
N ALA A 16 41.27 -17.06 -31.15
CA ALA A 16 42.36 -17.10 -30.22
C ALA A 16 42.19 -18.30 -29.27
N THR A 17 43.03 -19.30 -29.47
CA THR A 17 43.23 -20.43 -28.56
C THR A 17 44.10 -19.98 -27.40
N ALA A 18 43.58 -19.99 -26.16
CA ALA A 18 44.37 -19.83 -24.97
C ALA A 18 44.16 -21.02 -24.03
N THR A 19 45.27 -21.66 -23.77
CA THR A 19 45.50 -22.88 -22.99
C THR A 19 45.21 -22.70 -21.50
N ALA A 20 44.78 -23.81 -20.92
CA ALA A 20 44.46 -24.03 -19.50
C ALA A 20 45.53 -23.63 -18.49
N LEU A 21 45.11 -23.05 -17.39
CA LEU A 21 45.74 -23.23 -16.09
C LEU A 21 44.59 -23.45 -15.06
N SER A 22 44.52 -24.72 -14.65
CA SER A 22 43.61 -25.13 -13.55
C SER A 22 44.22 -24.67 -12.22
N ALA A 23 43.68 -23.61 -11.62
CA ALA A 23 43.90 -23.29 -10.22
C ALA A 23 42.60 -23.60 -9.46
N ALA A 24 42.64 -24.73 -8.75
CA ALA A 24 41.57 -25.09 -7.82
C ALA A 24 41.58 -24.12 -6.65
N ILE A 25 40.73 -23.13 -6.69
CA ILE A 25 40.41 -22.30 -5.53
C ILE A 25 39.17 -22.92 -4.88
N ALA A 26 39.42 -23.64 -3.79
CA ALA A 26 38.38 -24.08 -2.86
C ALA A 26 37.82 -22.81 -2.18
N THR A 27 36.80 -22.21 -2.77
CA THR A 27 36.03 -21.15 -2.14
C THR A 27 35.07 -21.84 -1.17
N ALA A 28 35.42 -21.79 0.12
CA ALA A 28 34.50 -22.09 1.20
C ALA A 28 33.33 -21.07 1.10
N ILE A 29 32.20 -21.54 0.58
CA ILE A 29 30.94 -20.81 0.66
C ILE A 29 30.51 -20.88 2.13
N ALA A 30 30.94 -19.89 2.92
CA ALA A 30 30.30 -19.61 4.18
C ALA A 30 28.85 -19.18 3.82
N LEU A 31 27.93 -20.13 3.91
CA LEU A 31 26.51 -19.85 4.00
C LEU A 31 26.28 -19.06 5.30
N GLY A 32 26.61 -17.78 5.26
CA GLY A 32 26.13 -16.83 6.23
C GLY A 32 24.62 -16.83 6.10
N ALA A 33 23.96 -17.55 6.99
CA ALA A 33 22.58 -17.30 7.31
C ALA A 33 22.50 -15.84 7.77
N ALA A 34 22.35 -14.92 6.81
CA ALA A 34 21.86 -13.61 7.10
C ALA A 34 20.41 -13.81 7.56
N ASP A 35 20.27 -14.14 8.88
CA ASP A 35 19.04 -13.85 9.59
C ASP A 35 18.75 -12.38 9.32
N GLY A 36 17.99 -12.14 8.24
CA GLY A 36 17.38 -10.87 7.96
C GLY A 36 16.48 -10.56 9.15
N ALA A 37 17.07 -9.99 10.19
CA ALA A 37 16.32 -9.30 11.21
C ALA A 37 15.40 -8.34 10.47
N VAL A 38 14.17 -8.79 10.20
CA VAL A 38 13.09 -7.95 9.71
C VAL A 38 13.03 -6.82 10.72
N ARG A 39 13.68 -5.69 10.38
CA ARG A 39 13.59 -4.47 11.19
C ARG A 39 12.13 -4.32 11.50
N ALA A 40 11.78 -4.41 12.76
CA ALA A 40 10.43 -4.22 13.25
C ALA A 40 10.01 -2.81 12.82
N GLY A 41 9.58 -2.71 11.57
CA GLY A 41 9.09 -1.45 11.01
C GLY A 41 7.94 -1.00 11.87
N ALA A 42 7.91 0.27 12.23
CA ALA A 42 6.82 0.84 13.02
C ALA A 42 5.49 0.34 12.45
N THR A 43 4.65 -0.24 13.31
CA THR A 43 3.32 -0.69 12.89
C THR A 43 2.54 0.54 12.39
N PRO A 44 1.68 0.42 11.37
CA PRO A 44 0.88 1.55 10.91
C PRO A 44 0.05 2.21 12.03
N GLN A 45 -0.21 1.48 13.12
CA GLN A 45 -0.90 2.01 14.30
C GLN A 45 -0.11 3.11 15.02
N SER A 46 1.23 3.12 14.94
CA SER A 46 2.10 4.15 15.54
C SER A 46 2.20 5.43 14.70
N TYR A 47 1.58 5.48 13.51
CA TYR A 47 1.68 6.66 12.64
C TYR A 47 0.91 7.85 13.23
N PRO A 48 1.37 9.10 12.99
CA PRO A 48 0.67 10.29 13.40
C PRO A 48 -0.81 10.23 13.01
N SER A 49 -1.70 10.55 13.97
CA SER A 49 -3.14 10.48 13.76
C SER A 49 -3.67 11.78 13.18
N CYS A 50 -4.39 11.69 12.08
CA CYS A 50 -5.23 12.76 11.56
C CYS A 50 -6.58 12.85 12.27
N GLY A 51 -6.90 11.88 13.14
CA GLY A 51 -8.16 11.78 13.85
C GLY A 51 -9.10 10.73 13.27
N SER A 52 -10.31 10.73 13.81
CA SER A 52 -11.38 9.84 13.40
C SER A 52 -12.70 10.59 13.29
N TYR A 53 -13.62 10.07 12.51
CA TYR A 53 -14.99 10.57 12.47
C TYR A 53 -15.98 9.45 12.11
N TRP A 54 -17.22 9.67 12.53
CA TRP A 54 -18.39 8.93 12.06
C TRP A 54 -19.29 9.91 11.30
N ASN A 55 -19.56 9.65 10.03
CA ASN A 55 -20.29 10.56 9.14
C ASN A 55 -21.66 10.98 9.70
N ARG A 56 -22.30 10.11 10.49
CA ARG A 56 -23.62 10.35 11.10
C ARG A 56 -23.56 11.31 12.31
N ASN A 57 -22.50 11.22 13.13
CA ASN A 57 -22.44 11.85 14.45
C ASN A 57 -21.37 12.95 14.58
N THR A 58 -20.52 13.08 13.55
CA THR A 58 -19.42 14.07 13.58
C THR A 58 -19.79 15.28 12.71
N PRO A 59 -19.63 16.50 13.18
CA PRO A 59 -19.87 17.70 12.38
C PRO A 59 -19.06 17.68 11.08
N VAL A 60 -19.65 18.13 9.97
CA VAL A 60 -19.04 18.11 8.62
C VAL A 60 -17.70 18.85 8.61
N SER A 61 -17.56 19.93 9.38
CA SER A 61 -16.28 20.67 9.49
C SER A 61 -15.17 19.81 10.10
N ALA A 62 -15.47 18.97 11.11
CA ALA A 62 -14.50 18.04 11.69
C ALA A 62 -14.15 16.91 10.72
N GLN A 63 -15.12 16.34 10.02
CA GLN A 63 -14.88 15.36 8.96
C GLN A 63 -13.95 15.92 7.88
N ARG A 64 -14.20 17.17 7.43
CA ARG A 64 -13.37 17.87 6.45
C ARG A 64 -11.93 18.05 6.92
N ARG A 65 -11.71 18.36 8.21
CA ARG A 65 -10.35 18.49 8.77
C ARG A 65 -9.59 17.16 8.73
N VAL A 66 -10.21 16.07 9.18
CA VAL A 66 -9.60 14.72 9.11
C VAL A 66 -9.25 14.35 7.67
N ASN A 67 -10.20 14.53 6.75
CA ASN A 67 -10.00 14.21 5.34
C ASN A 67 -8.89 15.08 4.71
N ALA A 68 -8.83 16.37 5.04
CA ALA A 68 -7.77 17.25 4.53
C ALA A 68 -6.39 16.83 5.04
N CYS A 69 -6.29 16.46 6.33
CA CYS A 69 -5.06 16.00 6.94
C CYS A 69 -4.53 14.75 6.25
N ILE A 70 -5.33 13.70 6.12
CA ILE A 70 -4.87 12.42 5.57
C ILE A 70 -4.57 12.51 4.07
N VAL A 71 -5.36 13.29 3.31
CA VAL A 71 -5.11 13.53 1.87
C VAL A 71 -3.84 14.33 1.69
N LYS A 72 -3.59 15.37 2.51
CA LYS A 72 -2.33 16.12 2.50
C LYS A 72 -1.14 15.21 2.81
N ALA A 73 -1.24 14.36 3.84
CA ALA A 73 -0.19 13.43 4.18
C ALA A 73 0.14 12.48 3.01
N ALA A 74 -0.87 11.97 2.30
CA ALA A 74 -0.69 11.11 1.13
C ALA A 74 0.01 11.85 -0.02
N ARG A 75 -0.37 13.11 -0.28
CA ARG A 75 0.27 13.95 -1.30
C ARG A 75 1.73 14.23 -0.96
N ASP A 76 2.02 14.53 0.30
CA ASP A 76 3.37 14.86 0.77
C ASP A 76 4.23 13.59 0.99
N GLY A 77 3.70 12.38 0.83
CA GLY A 77 4.39 11.12 1.10
C GLY A 77 4.70 10.87 2.57
N ARG A 78 4.04 11.60 3.50
CA ARG A 78 4.27 11.49 4.95
C ARG A 78 3.40 10.39 5.56
N LYS A 79 3.96 9.66 6.53
CA LYS A 79 3.20 8.67 7.28
C LYS A 79 2.09 9.34 8.10
N ALA A 80 0.89 8.80 8.00
CA ALA A 80 -0.27 9.26 8.78
C ALA A 80 -1.34 8.16 8.83
N ARG A 81 -2.27 8.29 9.79
CA ARG A 81 -3.46 7.43 9.85
C ARG A 81 -4.72 8.22 10.13
N ALA A 82 -5.84 7.67 9.70
CA ALA A 82 -7.18 8.18 10.01
C ALA A 82 -8.18 7.03 10.11
N VAL A 83 -9.30 7.26 10.78
CA VAL A 83 -10.46 6.36 10.76
C VAL A 83 -11.68 7.13 10.27
N ALA A 84 -12.35 6.59 9.24
CA ALA A 84 -13.58 7.13 8.71
C ALA A 84 -14.68 6.08 8.80
N VAL A 85 -15.71 6.33 9.59
CA VAL A 85 -16.87 5.45 9.69
C VAL A 85 -17.98 6.02 8.85
N TYR A 86 -18.48 5.21 7.92
CA TYR A 86 -19.64 5.51 7.10
C TYR A 86 -20.81 4.63 7.51
N THR A 87 -22.01 5.13 7.30
CA THR A 87 -23.23 4.41 7.57
C THR A 87 -23.86 4.01 6.25
N THR A 88 -24.23 2.74 6.10
CA THR A 88 -25.00 2.26 4.95
C THR A 88 -26.42 2.88 4.94
N ILE A 89 -27.17 2.65 3.90
CA ILE A 89 -28.60 3.12 3.83
C ILE A 89 -29.45 2.44 4.89
N GLU A 90 -29.09 1.22 5.29
CA GLU A 90 -29.78 0.44 6.35
C GLU A 90 -29.35 0.87 7.78
N GLY A 91 -28.38 1.77 7.88
CA GLY A 91 -27.87 2.28 9.16
C GLY A 91 -26.66 1.55 9.72
N ASP A 92 -26.16 0.53 9.05
CA ASP A 92 -25.03 -0.28 9.52
C ASP A 92 -23.69 0.46 9.36
N PRO A 93 -22.79 0.43 10.37
CA PRO A 93 -21.52 1.13 10.29
C PRO A 93 -20.46 0.29 9.53
N ILE A 94 -19.73 0.96 8.64
CA ILE A 94 -18.53 0.44 8.00
C ILE A 94 -17.36 1.32 8.40
N ALA A 95 -16.37 0.75 9.10
CA ALA A 95 -15.18 1.50 9.50
C ALA A 95 -14.04 1.30 8.50
N ASN A 96 -13.48 2.42 8.04
CA ASN A 96 -12.35 2.45 7.13
C ASN A 96 -11.13 3.01 7.85
N TYR A 97 -10.13 2.16 8.05
CA TYR A 97 -8.84 2.50 8.66
C TYR A 97 -7.87 2.81 7.53
N VAL A 98 -7.45 4.04 7.42
CA VAL A 98 -6.57 4.52 6.36
C VAL A 98 -5.18 4.80 6.91
N TYR A 99 -4.17 4.18 6.32
CA TYR A 99 -2.77 4.34 6.69
C TYR A 99 -1.97 4.77 5.47
N VAL A 100 -1.48 5.99 5.48
CA VAL A 100 -0.53 6.50 4.50
C VAL A 100 0.86 6.03 4.90
N ARG A 101 1.52 5.25 4.05
CA ARG A 101 2.88 4.75 4.23
C ARG A 101 3.89 5.48 3.35
N GLY A 102 3.40 6.13 2.30
CA GLY A 102 4.14 6.92 1.33
C GLY A 102 3.19 7.56 0.31
N SER A 103 3.69 8.32 -0.64
CA SER A 103 2.89 9.09 -1.61
C SER A 103 1.95 8.21 -2.47
N ARG A 104 2.34 6.97 -2.75
CA ARG A 104 1.56 6.00 -3.55
C ARG A 104 1.41 4.65 -2.84
N ASP A 105 1.56 4.65 -1.53
CA ASP A 105 1.47 3.45 -0.71
C ASP A 105 0.51 3.70 0.45
N ILE A 106 -0.74 3.39 0.21
CA ILE A 106 -1.84 3.60 1.14
C ILE A 106 -2.46 2.24 1.44
N LEU A 107 -2.46 1.87 2.71
CA LEU A 107 -3.18 0.70 3.20
C LEU A 107 -4.55 1.15 3.69
N VAL A 108 -5.60 0.55 3.16
CA VAL A 108 -6.98 0.71 3.64
C VAL A 108 -7.46 -0.63 4.19
N VAL A 109 -7.92 -0.61 5.43
CA VAL A 109 -8.53 -1.77 6.06
C VAL A 109 -10.00 -1.43 6.30
N VAL A 110 -10.88 -2.21 5.71
CA VAL A 110 -12.33 -2.02 5.80
C VAL A 110 -12.89 -3.05 6.78
N ASP A 111 -13.59 -2.59 7.79
CA ASP A 111 -14.37 -3.42 8.70
C ASP A 111 -15.86 -3.29 8.33
N SER A 112 -16.39 -4.30 7.69
CA SER A 112 -17.83 -4.45 7.40
C SER A 112 -18.49 -5.54 8.23
N THR A 113 -17.89 -5.97 9.34
CA THR A 113 -18.42 -7.08 10.16
C THR A 113 -19.79 -6.78 10.77
N ARG A 114 -20.17 -5.52 10.83
CA ARG A 114 -21.48 -5.05 11.34
C ARG A 114 -22.47 -4.68 10.24
N ASP A 115 -22.07 -4.82 8.98
CA ASP A 115 -22.94 -4.66 7.83
C ASP A 115 -23.73 -5.96 7.61
N ARG A 116 -25.01 -5.93 7.95
CA ARG A 116 -25.91 -7.11 7.89
C ARG A 116 -26.22 -7.55 6.45
N PHE A 117 -26.08 -6.66 5.49
CA PHE A 117 -26.41 -6.90 4.08
C PHE A 117 -25.18 -6.96 3.18
N GLY A 118 -24.00 -6.65 3.72
CA GLY A 118 -22.73 -6.65 3.02
C GLY A 118 -21.92 -7.94 3.21
N ALA A 119 -20.62 -7.84 2.99
CA ALA A 119 -19.72 -8.99 3.07
C ALA A 119 -19.47 -9.51 4.50
N GLY A 120 -19.82 -8.74 5.53
CA GLY A 120 -19.70 -9.12 6.94
C GLY A 120 -18.27 -9.45 7.38
N ARG A 121 -17.25 -8.84 6.78
CA ARG A 121 -15.85 -9.24 6.97
C ARG A 121 -14.89 -8.06 6.99
N TRP A 122 -13.66 -8.33 7.41
CA TRP A 122 -12.52 -7.45 7.25
C TRP A 122 -11.90 -7.66 5.87
N THR A 123 -11.63 -6.57 5.15
CA THR A 123 -10.93 -6.61 3.86
C THR A 123 -9.81 -5.58 3.84
N ARG A 124 -8.68 -5.94 3.24
CA ARG A 124 -7.49 -5.08 3.14
C ARG A 124 -7.21 -4.71 1.70
N TYR A 125 -6.90 -3.45 1.47
CA TYR A 125 -6.55 -2.92 0.15
C TYR A 125 -5.24 -2.15 0.20
N ARG A 126 -4.45 -2.28 -0.85
CA ARG A 126 -3.33 -1.36 -1.11
C ARG A 126 -3.71 -0.45 -2.26
N CYS A 127 -3.73 0.85 -2.00
CA CYS A 127 -4.17 1.88 -2.94
C CYS A 127 -3.03 2.83 -3.29
N THR A 128 -3.13 3.49 -4.44
CA THR A 128 -2.11 4.41 -4.93
C THR A 128 -2.48 5.88 -4.76
N SER A 129 -3.73 6.19 -4.45
CA SER A 129 -4.16 7.58 -4.22
C SER A 129 -5.28 7.70 -3.21
N LEU A 130 -5.31 8.86 -2.55
CA LEU A 130 -6.41 9.34 -1.73
C LEU A 130 -6.94 10.64 -2.29
N GLY A 131 -8.25 10.80 -2.23
CA GLY A 131 -8.95 12.00 -2.66
C GLY A 131 -10.22 12.25 -1.85
N LYS A 132 -10.98 13.24 -2.29
CA LYS A 132 -12.31 13.52 -1.77
C LYS A 132 -13.32 13.29 -2.89
N SER A 133 -14.36 12.54 -2.63
CA SER A 133 -15.48 12.36 -3.53
C SER A 133 -16.77 12.70 -2.80
N ARG A 134 -17.51 13.70 -3.29
CA ARG A 134 -18.78 14.17 -2.69
C ARG A 134 -18.69 14.44 -1.18
N GLY A 135 -17.54 14.94 -0.71
CA GLY A 135 -17.31 15.23 0.71
C GLY A 135 -16.76 14.05 1.54
N PHE A 136 -16.78 12.85 1.01
CA PHE A 136 -16.25 11.65 1.64
C PHE A 136 -14.77 11.44 1.30
N LEU A 137 -14.07 10.71 2.14
CA LEU A 137 -12.73 10.21 1.83
C LEU A 137 -12.87 9.07 0.80
N GLY A 138 -12.20 9.23 -0.33
CA GLY A 138 -12.15 8.21 -1.38
C GLY A 138 -10.73 7.74 -1.63
N TRP A 139 -10.58 6.58 -2.22
CA TRP A 139 -9.31 6.01 -2.64
C TRP A 139 -9.42 5.38 -4.01
N ALA A 140 -8.30 5.34 -4.74
CA ALA A 140 -8.26 4.78 -6.08
C ALA A 140 -6.94 4.03 -6.35
N GLY A 141 -6.93 3.29 -7.47
CA GLY A 141 -5.81 2.43 -7.84
C GLY A 141 -5.56 1.34 -6.79
N CYS A 142 -6.63 0.72 -6.32
CA CYS A 142 -6.60 -0.25 -5.25
C CYS A 142 -6.51 -1.68 -5.78
N ARG A 143 -5.71 -2.50 -5.10
CA ARG A 143 -5.76 -3.96 -5.20
C ARG A 143 -6.08 -4.56 -3.84
N GLU A 144 -6.90 -5.58 -3.81
CA GLU A 144 -7.19 -6.34 -2.60
C GLU A 144 -5.95 -7.13 -2.16
N LEU A 145 -5.68 -7.12 -0.86
CA LEU A 145 -4.60 -7.89 -0.24
C LEU A 145 -5.11 -9.15 0.49
N GLY A 146 -6.43 -9.32 0.53
CA GLY A 146 -7.11 -10.41 1.20
C GLY A 146 -7.92 -9.97 2.41
N ASN A 147 -8.56 -10.95 3.03
CA ASN A 147 -9.48 -10.78 4.15
C ASN A 147 -8.77 -10.93 5.50
N GLY A 148 -9.49 -10.57 6.57
CA GLY A 148 -9.06 -10.70 7.95
C GLY A 148 -8.49 -9.40 8.54
N LYS A 149 -8.78 -9.23 9.83
CA LYS A 149 -8.29 -8.10 10.63
C LYS A 149 -6.78 -8.25 10.86
N PRO A 150 -5.96 -7.23 10.58
CA PRO A 150 -4.56 -7.27 10.96
C PRO A 150 -4.39 -7.40 12.48
N ALA A 151 -3.45 -8.24 12.94
CA ALA A 151 -3.24 -8.49 14.37
C ALA A 151 -2.91 -7.21 15.17
N TRP A 152 -2.17 -6.27 14.54
CA TRP A 152 -1.78 -5.01 15.14
C TRP A 152 -2.90 -3.95 15.20
N LEU A 153 -4.07 -4.20 14.54
CA LEU A 153 -5.13 -3.19 14.44
C LEU A 153 -6.06 -3.28 15.65
N VAL A 154 -6.15 -2.18 16.39
CA VAL A 154 -7.17 -1.98 17.43
C VAL A 154 -8.42 -1.41 16.76
N PRO A 155 -9.57 -2.08 16.85
CA PRO A 155 -10.81 -1.60 16.26
C PRO A 155 -11.23 -0.23 16.86
N TYR A 156 -11.78 0.62 16.01
CA TYR A 156 -12.42 1.85 16.46
C TYR A 156 -13.68 1.48 17.27
N PRO A 157 -13.85 2.08 18.46
CA PRO A 157 -15.03 1.81 19.28
C PRO A 157 -16.28 2.35 18.57
N LEU A 158 -17.01 1.46 17.92
CA LEU A 158 -18.30 1.79 17.33
C LEU A 158 -19.36 1.71 18.43
N PRO A 159 -20.22 2.72 18.60
CA PRO A 159 -21.34 2.64 19.52
C PRO A 159 -22.25 1.48 19.13
N ARG A 160 -22.91 0.91 20.13
CA ARG A 160 -23.90 -0.16 20.00
C ARG A 160 -25.21 0.39 19.46
#